data_805839b1346b4e8da2c423f4fd31941c
#
_entry.id   805839b1346b4e8da2c423f4fd31941c
#
_cell.length_a   1.000
_cell.length_b   1.000
_cell.length_c   1.000
_cell.angle_alpha   90.00
_cell.angle_beta   90.00
_cell.angle_gamma   90.00
#
_symmetry.space_group_name_H-M   'P 1'
#
loop_
_entity.id
_entity.type
_entity.pdbx_description
1 polymer ?
#
loop_
_entity_poly.entity_id
_entity_poly.type
_entity_poly.pdbx_seq_one_letter_code
_entity_poly.pdbx_strand_id
1 'polypeptide(L)' 'MNNYLRKATVLIVKRGAEYLVGRIPYSMEFRWSTSPYDAWGTRDREKAEAVAGKLGGDLWLWNPVAGQLREYAN' A
#
# COMPACT_ATOMS: atom_id res chain seq x y z
N MET A 1 5.19 -18.53 -16.05
CA MET A 1 4.88 -17.23 -15.47
C MET A 1 3.46 -17.16 -14.92
N ASN A 2 3.33 -16.81 -13.70
CA ASN A 2 2.03 -16.76 -13.07
C ASN A 2 1.46 -15.34 -13.08
N ASN A 3 0.63 -15.04 -14.10
CA ASN A 3 0.00 -13.72 -14.24
C ASN A 3 -0.96 -13.42 -13.12
N TYR A 4 -1.51 -14.46 -12.52
CA TYR A 4 -2.42 -14.30 -11.39
C TYR A 4 -1.73 -13.64 -10.20
N LEU A 5 -0.51 -14.10 -9.86
CA LEU A 5 0.25 -13.50 -8.77
C LEU A 5 0.63 -12.06 -9.07
N ARG A 6 0.95 -11.76 -10.34
CA ARG A 6 1.22 -10.39 -10.76
C ARG A 6 0.02 -9.49 -10.55
N LYS A 7 -1.15 -9.99 -10.93
CA LYS A 7 -2.38 -9.21 -10.80
C LYS A 7 -2.75 -8.98 -9.34
N ALA A 8 -2.36 -9.89 -8.46
CA ALA A 8 -2.66 -9.77 -7.05
C ALA A 8 -1.70 -8.82 -6.33
N THR A 9 -0.56 -8.49 -6.94
CA THR A 9 0.42 -7.60 -6.31
C THR A 9 0.01 -6.14 -6.50
N VAL A 10 0.00 -5.40 -5.40
CA VAL A 10 -0.35 -3.97 -5.41
C VAL A 10 0.70 -3.17 -4.66
N LEU A 11 0.70 -1.88 -4.92
CA LEU A 11 1.52 -0.93 -4.17
C LEU A 11 0.72 -0.45 -2.97
N ILE A 12 1.34 -0.48 -1.80
CA ILE A 12 0.75 0.01 -0.56
C ILE A 12 1.70 1.01 0.08
N VAL A 13 1.19 1.81 1.00
CA VAL A 13 1.96 2.83 1.70
C VAL A 13 2.19 2.36 3.13
N LYS A 14 3.45 2.31 3.54
CA LYS A 14 3.83 1.88 4.88
C LYS A 14 4.59 3.02 5.57
N ARG A 15 4.24 3.29 6.81
CA ARG A 15 4.92 4.30 7.61
C ARG A 15 5.23 3.70 8.97
N GLY A 16 6.51 3.42 9.24
CA GLY A 16 6.90 2.68 10.43
C GLY A 16 6.32 1.27 10.40
N ALA A 17 5.58 0.90 11.41
CA ALA A 17 4.95 -0.42 11.50
C ALA A 17 3.50 -0.41 11.02
N GLU A 18 3.04 0.69 10.43
CA GLU A 18 1.65 0.83 10.05
C GLU A 18 1.47 0.98 8.54
N TYR A 19 0.31 0.52 8.06
CA TYR A 19 -0.07 0.56 6.66
C TYR A 19 -1.27 1.49 6.48
N LEU A 20 -1.23 2.29 5.42
CA LEU A 20 -2.33 3.19 5.11
C LEU A 20 -3.56 2.39 4.70
N VAL A 21 -4.65 2.58 5.40
CA VAL A 21 -5.94 1.95 5.07
C VAL A 21 -6.73 2.83 4.11
N GLY A 22 -6.72 4.12 4.37
CA GLY A 22 -7.44 5.06 3.55
C GLY A 22 -7.80 6.30 4.35
N ARG A 23 -8.69 7.10 3.79
CA ARG A 23 -9.14 8.32 4.41
C ARG A 23 -10.40 8.06 5.20
N ILE A 24 -10.47 8.63 6.38
CA ILE A 24 -11.70 8.57 7.18
C ILE A 24 -12.75 9.44 6.47
N PRO A 25 -13.95 8.90 6.16
CA PRO A 25 -14.99 9.67 5.48
C PRO A 25 -15.31 10.97 6.21
N TYR A 26 -15.46 12.04 5.44
CA TYR A 26 -15.78 13.37 5.94
C TYR A 26 -14.75 13.96 6.88
N SER A 27 -13.50 13.46 6.79
CA SER A 27 -12.40 13.94 7.61
C SER A 27 -11.16 14.14 6.75
N MET A 28 -10.23 14.97 7.23
CA MET A 28 -8.92 15.12 6.59
C MET A 28 -7.93 14.08 7.09
N GLU A 29 -8.36 13.26 8.05
CA GLU A 29 -7.49 12.26 8.66
C GLU A 29 -7.45 10.97 7.85
N PHE A 30 -6.30 10.26 7.94
CA PHE A 30 -6.11 8.98 7.32
C PHE A 30 -6.11 7.89 8.39
N ARG A 31 -6.59 6.71 8.01
CA ARG A 31 -6.58 5.54 8.89
C ARG A 31 -5.35 4.70 8.61
N TRP A 32 -4.77 4.16 9.67
CA TRP A 32 -3.61 3.29 9.61
C TRP A 32 -3.90 1.99 10.35
N SER A 33 -3.27 0.91 9.90
CA SER A 33 -3.43 -0.43 10.49
C SER A 33 -2.08 -1.11 10.58
N THR A 34 -1.92 -1.98 11.55
CA THR A 34 -0.70 -2.79 11.67
C THR A 34 -0.74 -4.03 10.78
N SER A 35 -1.86 -4.27 10.10
CA SER A 35 -2.02 -5.40 9.20
C SER A 35 -2.01 -4.95 7.75
N PRO A 36 -1.14 -5.54 6.90
CA PRO A 36 -1.14 -5.20 5.48
C PRO A 36 -2.41 -5.65 4.75
N TYR A 37 -3.16 -6.59 5.33
CA TYR A 37 -4.42 -7.03 4.73
C TYR A 37 -5.48 -5.93 4.75
N ASP A 38 -5.34 -4.94 5.63
CA ASP A 38 -6.24 -3.79 5.68
C ASP A 38 -5.80 -2.65 4.78
N ALA A 39 -4.62 -2.78 4.18
CA ALA A 39 -4.01 -1.66 3.46
C ALA A 39 -4.75 -1.29 2.18
N TRP A 40 -4.84 0.01 1.94
CA TRP A 40 -5.23 0.53 0.65
C TRP A 40 -4.13 0.19 -0.36
N GLY A 41 -4.52 -0.37 -1.50
CA GLY A 41 -3.56 -0.73 -2.53
C GLY A 41 -3.96 -0.21 -3.88
N THR A 42 -2.97 0.04 -4.72
CA THR A 42 -3.20 0.52 -6.08
C THR A 42 -2.11 -0.04 -7.00
N ARG A 43 -2.43 -0.10 -8.29
CA ARG A 43 -1.43 -0.43 -9.32
C ARG A 43 -0.98 0.81 -10.05
N ASP A 44 -1.57 1.93 -9.75
CA ASP A 44 -1.18 3.21 -10.32
C ASP A 44 0.02 3.74 -9.55
N ARG A 45 1.19 3.60 -10.14
CA ARG A 45 2.46 4.00 -9.54
C ARG A 45 2.50 5.47 -9.19
N GLU A 46 2.04 6.33 -10.10
CA GLU A 46 2.07 7.77 -9.87
C GLU A 46 1.20 8.16 -8.68
N LYS A 47 0.02 7.54 -8.59
CA LYS A 47 -0.89 7.78 -7.49
C LYS A 47 -0.28 7.31 -6.18
N ALA A 48 0.33 6.13 -6.18
CA ALA A 48 0.97 5.57 -4.99
C ALA A 48 2.11 6.46 -4.52
N GLU A 49 2.95 6.93 -5.45
CA GLU A 49 4.07 7.79 -5.11
C GLU A 49 3.61 9.14 -4.54
N ALA A 50 2.55 9.69 -5.12
CA ALA A 50 1.99 10.96 -4.65
C ALA A 50 1.44 10.82 -3.22
N VAL A 51 0.74 9.74 -2.95
CA VAL A 51 0.18 9.50 -1.61
C VAL A 51 1.30 9.27 -0.59
N ALA A 52 2.29 8.44 -0.93
CA ALA A 52 3.40 8.17 -0.04
C ALA A 52 4.18 9.44 0.28
N GLY A 53 4.45 10.27 -0.73
CA GLY A 53 5.16 11.53 -0.53
C GLY A 53 4.40 12.49 0.37
N LYS A 54 3.09 12.57 0.18
CA LYS A 54 2.24 13.46 0.97
C LYS A 54 2.20 13.06 2.44
N LEU A 55 2.22 11.76 2.71
CA LEU A 55 2.06 11.24 4.07
C LEU A 55 3.38 10.88 4.76
N GLY A 56 4.50 11.06 4.06
CA GLY A 56 5.81 10.72 4.63
C GLY A 56 6.01 9.23 4.79
N GLY A 57 5.40 8.44 3.92
CA GLY A 57 5.51 6.99 3.96
C GLY A 57 6.37 6.45 2.83
N ASP A 58 6.56 5.15 2.85
CA ASP A 58 7.31 4.42 1.83
C ASP A 58 6.39 3.49 1.06
N LEU A 59 6.75 3.21 -0.18
CA LEU A 59 6.00 2.27 -1.00
C LEU A 59 6.50 0.85 -0.80
N TRP A 60 5.56 -0.08 -0.69
CA TRP A 60 5.85 -1.50 -0.57
C TRP A 60 4.99 -2.27 -1.57
N LEU A 61 5.51 -3.42 -2.00
CA LEU A 61 4.76 -4.34 -2.85
C LEU A 61 4.09 -5.37 -1.96
N TRP A 62 2.80 -5.51 -2.10
CA TRP A 62 2.01 -6.41 -1.29
C TRP A 62 1.21 -7.37 -2.15
N ASN A 63 1.34 -8.65 -1.88
CA ASN A 63 0.54 -9.69 -2.52
C ASN A 63 -0.26 -10.42 -1.45
N PRO A 64 -1.53 -10.08 -1.28
CA PRO A 64 -2.34 -10.70 -0.23
C PRO A 64 -2.66 -12.17 -0.48
N VAL A 65 -2.60 -12.61 -1.73
CA VAL A 65 -2.84 -14.02 -2.06
C VAL A 65 -1.70 -14.89 -1.56
N ALA A 66 -0.46 -14.44 -1.80
CA ALA A 66 0.73 -15.15 -1.37
C ALA A 66 1.19 -14.76 0.03
N GLY A 67 0.64 -13.69 0.60
CA GLY A 67 1.08 -13.16 1.88
C GLY A 67 2.50 -12.62 1.84
N GLN A 68 2.92 -12.08 0.70
CA GLN A 68 4.27 -11.57 0.51
C GLN A 68 4.32 -10.05 0.52
N LEU A 69 5.23 -9.53 1.32
CA LEU A 69 5.46 -8.09 1.43
C LEU A 69 6.92 -7.81 1.11
N ARG A 70 7.16 -6.91 0.16
CA ARG A 70 8.51 -6.55 -0.24
C ARG A 70 8.63 -5.04 -0.40
N GLU A 71 9.79 -4.52 -0.06
CA GLU A 71 10.09 -3.12 -0.26
C GLU A 71 10.09 -2.80 -1.76
N TYR A 72 9.44 -1.70 -2.12
CA TYR A 72 9.41 -1.25 -3.50
C TYR A 72 10.64 -0.39 -3.76
N ALA A 73 11.53 -0.89 -4.59
CA ALA A 73 12.74 -0.17 -4.98
C ALA A 73 12.59 0.37 -6.40
N ASN A 74 12.91 1.63 -6.57
CA ASN A 74 12.94 2.24 -7.89
C ASN A 74 14.20 1.88 -8.62
#